data_3b47d036d71b3479bdec6e2fdbb157bb
#
_entry.id   3b47d036d71b3479bdec6e2fdbb157bb
#
_cell.length_a   1.000
_cell.length_b   1.000
_cell.length_c   1.000
_cell.angle_alpha   90.00
_cell.angle_beta   90.00
_cell.angle_gamma   90.00
#
_symmetry.space_group_name_H-M   'P 1'
#
loop_
_entity.id
_entity.type
_entity.pdbx_description
1 polymer ?
#
loop_
_entity_poly.entity_id
_entity_poly.type
_entity_poly.pdbx_seq_one_letter_code
_entity_poly.pdbx_strand_id
1 'polypeptide(L)'
;RKITIYGLDVSGQNVEKAGQTIRKAFQDKKVVFREDGSQVYQTTVGELGYSLDEGTLQSALTALKQQRDQTRTFLASWKNYEIEYQVNKDEIAEQAALTEDHFGEKERTEAQNAEIRYSKKNKKFVIVKQVAGTQIDEERLRNYVDKTLEAEFQDQLLTGEVKIDLNQQAYK
;
A
#
# COMPACT_ATOMS: atom_id res chain seq x y z
N ARG A 1 -21.36 8.94 23.54
CA ARG A 1 -19.88 9.14 23.49
C ARG A 1 -19.36 8.61 22.16
N LYS A 2 -18.66 9.46 21.41
CA LYS A 2 -18.00 9.02 20.18
C LYS A 2 -16.65 8.38 20.52
N ILE A 3 -16.44 7.15 20.04
CA ILE A 3 -15.18 6.40 20.19
C ILE A 3 -14.66 6.09 18.82
N THR A 4 -13.45 6.54 18.53
CA THR A 4 -12.78 6.23 17.27
C THR A 4 -11.46 5.52 17.55
N ILE A 5 -11.06 4.65 16.63
CA ILE A 5 -9.74 4.03 16.58
C ILE A 5 -9.12 4.39 15.24
N TYR A 6 -7.98 5.07 15.26
CA TYR A 6 -7.37 5.67 14.06
C TYR A 6 -8.37 6.48 13.20
N GLY A 7 -9.27 7.21 13.87
CA GLY A 7 -10.32 8.01 13.21
C GLY A 7 -11.56 7.23 12.77
N LEU A 8 -11.55 5.90 12.79
CA LEU A 8 -12.69 5.06 12.46
C LEU A 8 -13.67 4.96 13.62
N ASP A 9 -14.95 5.27 13.39
CA ASP A 9 -15.98 5.22 14.41
C ASP A 9 -16.37 3.78 14.77
N VAL A 10 -16.13 3.42 16.02
CA VAL A 10 -16.49 2.11 16.61
C VAL A 10 -17.44 2.27 17.80
N SER A 11 -18.11 3.40 17.89
CA SER A 11 -19.04 3.72 18.98
C SER A 11 -20.14 2.67 19.11
N GLY A 12 -20.40 2.24 20.33
CA GLY A 12 -21.45 1.25 20.62
C GLY A 12 -21.17 -0.18 20.17
N GLN A 13 -20.00 -0.44 19.58
CA GLN A 13 -19.62 -1.78 19.16
C GLN A 13 -18.96 -2.54 20.31
N ASN A 14 -19.18 -3.86 20.37
CA ASN A 14 -18.39 -4.74 21.21
C ASN A 14 -17.00 -5.00 20.57
N VAL A 15 -16.11 -5.66 21.33
CA VAL A 15 -14.73 -5.93 20.86
C VAL A 15 -14.69 -6.70 19.56
N GLU A 16 -15.51 -7.72 19.40
CA GLU A 16 -15.57 -8.53 18.20
C GLU A 16 -16.02 -7.70 16.97
N LYS A 17 -17.10 -6.95 17.13
CA LYS A 17 -17.62 -6.09 16.07
C LYS A 17 -16.66 -4.98 15.69
N ALA A 18 -16.03 -4.35 16.68
CA ALA A 18 -15.00 -3.35 16.43
C ALA A 18 -13.80 -3.93 15.68
N GLY A 19 -13.36 -5.14 16.03
CA GLY A 19 -12.31 -5.85 15.33
C GLY A 19 -12.64 -6.13 13.86
N GLN A 20 -13.86 -6.59 13.58
CA GLN A 20 -14.35 -6.79 12.20
C GLN A 20 -14.38 -5.49 11.42
N THR A 21 -14.88 -4.41 12.03
CA THR A 21 -14.96 -3.09 11.40
C THR A 21 -13.57 -2.56 11.04
N ILE A 22 -12.60 -2.69 11.94
CA ILE A 22 -11.22 -2.25 11.73
C ILE A 22 -10.53 -3.07 10.64
N ARG A 23 -10.65 -4.39 10.69
CA ARG A 23 -10.06 -5.28 9.67
C ARG A 23 -10.62 -5.00 8.28
N LYS A 24 -11.94 -4.81 8.19
CA LYS A 24 -12.58 -4.47 6.92
C LYS A 24 -12.09 -3.13 6.37
N ALA A 25 -12.02 -2.11 7.19
CA ALA A 25 -11.50 -0.80 6.78
C ALA A 25 -10.05 -0.88 6.29
N PHE A 26 -9.21 -1.66 6.95
CA PHE A 26 -7.82 -1.91 6.53
C PHE A 26 -7.76 -2.62 5.18
N GLN A 27 -8.51 -3.71 5.01
CA GLN A 27 -8.52 -4.49 3.77
C GLN A 27 -9.10 -3.72 2.58
N ASP A 28 -10.12 -2.88 2.81
CA ASP A 28 -10.77 -2.10 1.77
C ASP A 28 -10.02 -0.80 1.41
N LYS A 29 -8.93 -0.50 2.12
CA LYS A 29 -8.11 0.68 1.80
C LYS A 29 -7.58 0.59 0.38
N LYS A 30 -7.87 1.62 -0.42
CA LYS A 30 -7.52 1.65 -1.85
C LYS A 30 -6.04 1.92 -2.06
N VAL A 31 -5.48 1.22 -3.03
CA VAL A 31 -4.13 1.44 -3.56
C VAL A 31 -4.25 1.76 -5.03
N VAL A 32 -3.87 2.97 -5.41
CA VAL A 32 -3.99 3.51 -6.76
C VAL A 32 -2.61 3.65 -7.38
N PHE A 33 -2.39 2.94 -8.46
CA PHE A 33 -1.14 3.03 -9.24
C PHE A 33 -1.31 4.04 -10.38
N ARG A 34 -0.34 4.92 -10.50
CA ARG A 34 -0.30 5.96 -11.52
C ARG A 34 0.97 5.86 -12.35
N GLU A 35 0.89 6.20 -13.60
CA GLU A 35 2.02 6.33 -14.50
C GLU A 35 1.83 7.57 -15.36
N ASP A 36 2.83 8.45 -15.41
CA ASP A 36 2.78 9.72 -16.12
C ASP A 36 1.53 10.57 -15.79
N GLY A 37 1.14 10.57 -14.50
CA GLY A 37 0.00 11.34 -14.00
C GLY A 37 -1.37 10.71 -14.22
N SER A 38 -1.46 9.55 -14.88
CA SER A 38 -2.71 8.83 -15.13
C SER A 38 -2.82 7.58 -14.29
N GLN A 39 -4.02 7.27 -13.81
CA GLN A 39 -4.29 6.01 -13.12
C GLN A 39 -4.22 4.85 -14.11
N VAL A 40 -3.42 3.84 -13.81
CA VAL A 40 -3.25 2.64 -14.64
C VAL A 40 -3.78 1.37 -13.98
N TYR A 41 -3.85 1.34 -12.66
CA TYR A 41 -4.36 0.20 -11.91
C TYR A 41 -4.87 0.64 -10.54
N GLN A 42 -5.92 0.00 -10.05
CA GLN A 42 -6.44 0.18 -8.70
C GLN A 42 -6.69 -1.18 -8.07
N THR A 43 -6.28 -1.32 -6.84
CA THR A 43 -6.52 -2.50 -6.02
C THR A 43 -6.81 -2.08 -4.58
N THR A 44 -6.86 -3.02 -3.67
CA THR A 44 -7.00 -2.77 -2.23
C THR A 44 -5.85 -3.40 -1.46
N VAL A 45 -5.63 -2.93 -0.24
CA VAL A 45 -4.64 -3.51 0.67
C VAL A 45 -4.88 -5.00 0.88
N GLY A 46 -6.16 -5.40 1.02
CA GLY A 46 -6.54 -6.81 1.16
C GLY A 46 -6.25 -7.64 -0.08
N GLU A 47 -6.53 -7.14 -1.27
CA GLU A 47 -6.23 -7.82 -2.54
C GLU A 47 -4.71 -7.98 -2.77
N LEU A 48 -3.90 -7.07 -2.23
CA LEU A 48 -2.45 -7.17 -2.22
C LEU A 48 -1.91 -8.20 -1.20
N GLY A 49 -2.80 -8.87 -0.47
CA GLY A 49 -2.43 -9.92 0.48
C GLY A 49 -2.14 -9.46 1.90
N TYR A 50 -2.34 -8.19 2.22
CA TYR A 50 -2.15 -7.67 3.57
C TYR A 50 -3.42 -7.83 4.42
N SER A 51 -3.23 -8.21 5.67
CA SER A 51 -4.31 -8.30 6.66
C SER A 51 -3.79 -7.94 8.06
N LEU A 52 -4.67 -7.45 8.92
CA LEU A 52 -4.37 -7.29 10.34
C LEU A 52 -4.47 -8.63 11.03
N ASP A 53 -3.48 -8.95 11.86
CA ASP A 53 -3.49 -10.18 12.67
C ASP A 53 -4.65 -10.15 13.66
N GLU A 54 -5.55 -11.15 13.54
CA GLU A 54 -6.78 -11.18 14.33
C GLU A 54 -6.54 -11.30 15.81
N GLY A 55 -5.61 -12.15 16.23
CA GLY A 55 -5.31 -12.40 17.63
C GLY A 55 -4.74 -11.17 18.34
N THR A 56 -3.77 -10.48 17.71
CA THR A 56 -3.19 -9.26 18.27
C THR A 56 -4.19 -8.11 18.32
N LEU A 57 -5.02 -7.98 17.29
CA LEU A 57 -6.07 -6.96 17.24
C LEU A 57 -7.11 -7.17 18.35
N GLN A 58 -7.60 -8.39 18.52
CA GLN A 58 -8.57 -8.72 19.58
C GLN A 58 -8.00 -8.49 20.98
N SER A 59 -6.74 -8.88 21.20
CA SER A 59 -6.05 -8.64 22.47
C SER A 59 -5.90 -7.14 22.77
N ALA A 60 -5.53 -6.34 21.80
CA ALA A 60 -5.38 -4.89 21.94
C ALA A 60 -6.73 -4.20 22.22
N LEU A 61 -7.80 -4.61 21.53
CA LEU A 61 -9.15 -4.07 21.74
C LEU A 61 -9.70 -4.46 23.11
N THR A 62 -9.43 -5.68 23.56
CA THR A 62 -9.83 -6.15 24.90
C THR A 62 -9.13 -5.35 25.99
N ALA A 63 -7.83 -5.12 25.85
CA ALA A 63 -7.05 -4.30 26.79
C ALA A 63 -7.56 -2.85 26.81
N LEU A 64 -7.86 -2.27 25.67
CA LEU A 64 -8.42 -0.92 25.56
C LEU A 64 -9.79 -0.82 26.25
N LYS A 65 -10.65 -1.81 26.10
CA LYS A 65 -11.95 -1.87 26.76
C LYS A 65 -11.79 -1.92 28.27
N GLN A 66 -10.91 -2.78 28.78
CA GLN A 66 -10.63 -2.89 30.22
C GLN A 66 -10.11 -1.58 30.79
N GLN A 67 -9.15 -0.95 30.14
CA GLN A 67 -8.62 0.35 30.56
C GLN A 67 -9.72 1.42 30.62
N ARG A 68 -10.60 1.45 29.62
CA ARG A 68 -11.71 2.41 29.54
C ARG A 68 -12.75 2.17 30.64
N ASP A 69 -13.04 0.91 30.95
CA ASP A 69 -14.01 0.57 32.00
C ASP A 69 -13.49 0.93 33.40
N GLN A 70 -12.17 0.88 33.62
CA GLN A 70 -11.51 1.30 34.85
C GLN A 70 -11.46 2.83 35.01
N THR A 71 -11.32 3.57 33.91
CA THR A 71 -11.19 5.04 33.90
C THR A 71 -12.51 5.77 33.71
N ARG A 72 -13.59 5.36 34.34
CA ARG A 72 -14.91 6.01 34.27
C ARG A 72 -14.86 7.48 34.70
N THR A 73 -14.21 8.33 33.94
CA THR A 73 -14.27 9.79 34.11
C THR A 73 -15.38 10.37 33.23
N PHE A 74 -16.26 11.08 33.86
CA PHE A 74 -17.49 11.65 33.34
C PHE A 74 -17.31 12.70 32.22
N LEU A 75 -16.09 13.05 31.82
CA LEU A 75 -15.81 14.30 31.09
C LEU A 75 -15.36 14.18 29.63
N ALA A 76 -15.15 12.99 29.07
CA ALA A 76 -14.73 12.90 27.65
C ALA A 76 -15.90 12.51 26.74
N SER A 77 -16.44 13.46 26.01
CA SER A 77 -17.50 13.26 25.03
C SER A 77 -17.00 12.60 23.73
N TRP A 78 -15.71 12.73 23.43
CA TRP A 78 -15.06 12.20 22.24
C TRP A 78 -13.61 11.79 22.54
N LYS A 79 -13.18 10.63 22.07
CA LYS A 79 -11.81 10.17 22.19
C LYS A 79 -11.40 9.30 21.02
N ASN A 80 -10.24 9.61 20.44
CA ASN A 80 -9.58 8.79 19.44
C ASN A 80 -8.47 7.96 20.11
N TYR A 81 -8.44 6.67 19.81
CA TYR A 81 -7.46 5.73 20.33
C TYR A 81 -6.56 5.20 19.25
N GLU A 82 -5.35 4.86 19.64
CA GLU A 82 -4.41 4.06 18.88
C GLU A 82 -4.18 2.75 19.62
N ILE A 83 -4.01 1.67 18.87
CA ILE A 83 -3.77 0.34 19.41
C ILE A 83 -2.57 -0.28 18.71
N GLU A 84 -1.90 -1.20 19.36
CA GLU A 84 -0.87 -2.03 18.74
C GLU A 84 -1.52 -3.01 17.76
N TYR A 85 -0.87 -3.20 16.61
CA TYR A 85 -1.34 -4.12 15.58
C TYR A 85 -0.15 -4.83 14.93
N GLN A 86 -0.44 -5.99 14.34
CA GLN A 86 0.48 -6.69 13.46
C GLN A 86 -0.16 -6.87 12.09
N VAL A 87 0.65 -6.71 11.06
CA VAL A 87 0.24 -6.88 9.66
C VAL A 87 0.83 -8.20 9.16
N ASN A 88 -0.04 -9.06 8.65
CA ASN A 88 0.34 -10.27 7.94
C ASN A 88 0.29 -10.02 6.44
N LYS A 89 1.13 -10.73 5.68
CA LYS A 89 1.18 -10.66 4.22
C LYS A 89 1.09 -12.05 3.62
N ASP A 90 0.19 -12.21 2.66
CA ASP A 90 0.12 -13.36 1.77
C ASP A 90 0.90 -13.05 0.49
N GLU A 91 2.10 -13.62 0.38
CA GLU A 91 2.99 -13.38 -0.76
C GLU A 91 2.42 -13.90 -2.09
N ILE A 92 1.63 -14.97 -2.07
CA ILE A 92 1.01 -15.52 -3.27
C ILE A 92 -0.04 -14.55 -3.81
N ALA A 93 -0.88 -13.99 -2.94
CA ALA A 93 -1.85 -12.97 -3.32
C ALA A 93 -1.18 -11.71 -3.86
N GLU A 94 -0.10 -11.24 -3.24
CA GLU A 94 0.67 -10.09 -3.71
C GLU A 94 1.28 -10.33 -5.09
N GLN A 95 1.89 -11.48 -5.32
CA GLN A 95 2.46 -11.85 -6.63
C GLN A 95 1.39 -11.87 -7.72
N ALA A 96 0.20 -12.41 -7.43
CA ALA A 96 -0.91 -12.44 -8.37
C ALA A 96 -1.45 -11.04 -8.67
N ALA A 97 -1.49 -10.14 -7.67
CA ALA A 97 -2.00 -8.78 -7.82
C ALA A 97 -1.02 -7.83 -8.53
N LEU A 98 0.28 -8.08 -8.43
CA LEU A 98 1.34 -7.20 -8.97
C LEU A 98 2.05 -7.80 -10.19
N THR A 99 1.30 -8.40 -11.10
CA THR A 99 1.81 -8.80 -12.41
C THR A 99 1.72 -7.64 -13.41
N GLU A 100 2.60 -7.61 -14.39
CA GLU A 100 2.65 -6.57 -15.41
C GLU A 100 1.31 -6.39 -16.15
N ASP A 101 0.57 -7.46 -16.34
CA ASP A 101 -0.73 -7.48 -17.04
C ASP A 101 -1.77 -6.53 -16.41
N HIS A 102 -1.70 -6.25 -15.13
CA HIS A 102 -2.60 -5.35 -14.44
C HIS A 102 -2.36 -3.86 -14.75
N PHE A 103 -1.19 -3.52 -15.32
CA PHE A 103 -0.76 -2.13 -15.51
C PHE A 103 -1.02 -1.57 -16.90
N GLY A 104 -2.03 -2.08 -17.59
CA GLY A 104 -2.52 -1.60 -18.88
C GLY A 104 -1.82 -2.23 -20.08
N GLU A 105 -2.43 -2.04 -21.26
CA GLU A 105 -1.96 -2.55 -22.54
C GLU A 105 -0.89 -1.68 -23.21
N LYS A 106 -0.32 -0.73 -22.49
CA LYS A 106 0.69 0.17 -23.03
C LYS A 106 1.93 -0.62 -23.46
N GLU A 107 2.37 -0.44 -24.70
CA GLU A 107 3.66 -0.94 -25.16
C GLU A 107 4.78 -0.38 -24.26
N ARG A 108 5.52 -1.27 -23.63
CA ARG A 108 6.61 -0.90 -22.72
C ARG A 108 7.95 -1.05 -23.44
N THR A 109 8.81 -0.04 -23.26
CA THR A 109 10.13 0.00 -23.88
C THR A 109 11.16 -0.74 -23.05
N GLU A 110 12.07 -1.45 -23.75
CA GLU A 110 13.26 -1.99 -23.13
C GLU A 110 14.29 -0.88 -22.85
N ALA A 111 15.01 -1.03 -21.74
CA ALA A 111 16.12 -0.15 -21.44
C ALA A 111 17.26 -0.37 -22.45
N GLN A 112 17.81 0.70 -22.98
CA GLN A 112 18.97 0.66 -23.86
C GLN A 112 20.10 1.50 -23.28
N ASN A 113 21.28 0.91 -23.19
CA ASN A 113 22.48 1.62 -22.77
C ASN A 113 22.96 2.60 -23.83
N ALA A 114 23.63 3.65 -23.43
CA ALA A 114 24.33 4.52 -24.34
C ALA A 114 25.46 3.73 -25.05
N GLU A 115 25.51 3.85 -26.36
CA GLU A 115 26.54 3.20 -27.19
C GLU A 115 27.23 4.23 -28.09
N ILE A 116 28.50 3.96 -28.37
CA ILE A 116 29.24 4.68 -29.41
C ILE A 116 29.28 3.77 -30.63
N ARG A 117 28.62 4.20 -31.71
CA ARG A 117 28.61 3.46 -32.98
C ARG A 117 29.32 4.26 -34.07
N TYR A 118 30.06 3.56 -34.93
CA TYR A 118 30.62 4.17 -36.11
C TYR A 118 29.59 4.21 -37.26
N SER A 119 29.22 5.40 -37.68
CA SER A 119 28.32 5.60 -38.80
C SER A 119 29.11 5.56 -40.10
N LYS A 120 28.98 4.49 -40.87
CA LYS A 120 29.59 4.37 -42.22
C LYS A 120 29.10 5.44 -43.17
N LYS A 121 27.83 5.86 -43.07
CA LYS A 121 27.21 6.88 -43.90
C LYS A 121 27.86 8.26 -43.67
N ASN A 122 28.09 8.59 -42.43
CA ASN A 122 28.62 9.90 -42.03
C ASN A 122 30.12 9.90 -41.76
N LYS A 123 30.77 8.73 -41.84
CA LYS A 123 32.20 8.51 -41.59
C LYS A 123 32.67 9.09 -40.24
N LYS A 124 31.82 8.97 -39.19
CA LYS A 124 32.11 9.47 -37.85
C LYS A 124 31.48 8.60 -36.78
N PHE A 125 31.98 8.73 -35.57
CA PHE A 125 31.37 8.12 -34.39
C PHE A 125 30.12 8.89 -34.00
N VAL A 126 29.04 8.16 -33.71
CA VAL A 126 27.76 8.70 -33.26
C VAL A 126 27.47 8.12 -31.87
N ILE A 127 27.08 8.96 -30.96
CA ILE A 127 26.63 8.55 -29.64
C ILE A 127 25.12 8.24 -29.77
N VAL A 128 24.78 6.97 -29.54
CA VAL A 128 23.37 6.55 -29.33
C VAL A 128 23.06 6.80 -27.85
N LYS A 129 22.09 7.67 -27.61
CA LYS A 129 21.72 8.02 -26.22
C LYS A 129 21.08 6.85 -25.51
N GLN A 130 21.29 6.78 -24.20
CA GLN A 130 20.59 5.88 -23.30
C GLN A 130 19.07 6.11 -23.39
N VAL A 131 18.30 5.02 -23.42
CA VAL A 131 16.84 5.04 -23.32
C VAL A 131 16.46 4.36 -22.00
N ALA A 132 15.73 5.10 -21.17
CA ALA A 132 15.16 4.52 -19.97
C ALA A 132 14.04 3.52 -20.32
N GLY A 133 14.12 2.31 -19.80
CA GLY A 133 13.10 1.29 -19.98
C GLY A 133 11.86 1.58 -19.14
N THR A 134 10.72 1.11 -19.60
CA THR A 134 9.44 1.13 -18.88
C THR A 134 8.86 -0.26 -18.63
N GLN A 135 9.60 -1.33 -18.96
CA GLN A 135 9.20 -2.68 -18.62
C GLN A 135 9.20 -2.87 -17.11
N ILE A 136 8.13 -3.44 -16.58
CA ILE A 136 7.99 -3.68 -15.15
C ILE A 136 8.85 -4.87 -14.74
N ASP A 137 9.67 -4.66 -13.72
CA ASP A 137 10.30 -5.71 -12.94
C ASP A 137 9.39 -6.03 -11.75
N GLU A 138 8.71 -7.17 -11.80
CA GLU A 138 7.68 -7.51 -10.81
C GLU A 138 8.25 -7.66 -9.39
N GLU A 139 9.49 -8.15 -9.24
CA GLU A 139 10.15 -8.25 -7.94
C GLU A 139 10.48 -6.86 -7.37
N ARG A 140 11.04 -5.98 -8.18
CA ARG A 140 11.31 -4.59 -7.79
C ARG A 140 10.03 -3.84 -7.46
N LEU A 141 8.98 -4.05 -8.24
CA LEU A 141 7.66 -3.48 -7.98
C LEU A 141 7.11 -3.93 -6.62
N ARG A 142 7.15 -5.23 -6.32
CA ARG A 142 6.70 -5.74 -5.02
C ARG A 142 7.49 -5.12 -3.86
N ASN A 143 8.80 -5.05 -3.97
CA ASN A 143 9.64 -4.43 -2.93
C ASN A 143 9.31 -2.94 -2.75
N TYR A 144 9.06 -2.23 -3.83
CA TYR A 144 8.68 -0.82 -3.79
C TYR A 144 7.30 -0.62 -3.15
N VAL A 145 6.33 -1.44 -3.51
CA VAL A 145 4.98 -1.43 -2.92
C VAL A 145 5.04 -1.75 -1.42
N ASP A 146 5.78 -2.78 -1.03
CA ASP A 146 5.94 -3.17 0.38
C ASP A 146 6.49 -2.02 1.22
N LYS A 147 7.54 -1.36 0.78
CA LYS A 147 8.12 -0.21 1.49
C LYS A 147 7.17 0.96 1.59
N THR A 148 6.44 1.25 0.52
CA THR A 148 5.47 2.35 0.48
C THR A 148 4.31 2.08 1.44
N LEU A 149 3.78 0.86 1.44
CA LEU A 149 2.67 0.46 2.33
C LEU A 149 3.10 0.41 3.79
N GLU A 150 4.28 -0.10 4.11
CA GLU A 150 4.80 -0.11 5.48
C GLU A 150 4.90 1.31 6.05
N ALA A 151 5.39 2.28 5.28
CA ALA A 151 5.44 3.68 5.68
C ALA A 151 4.04 4.27 5.85
N GLU A 152 3.12 3.99 4.95
CA GLU A 152 1.73 4.47 5.00
C GLU A 152 0.97 3.92 6.20
N PHE A 153 1.18 2.65 6.57
CA PHE A 153 0.51 2.03 7.72
C PHE A 153 0.92 2.66 9.05
N GLN A 154 2.10 3.25 9.14
CA GLN A 154 2.53 3.99 10.34
C GLN A 154 1.78 5.31 10.50
N ASP A 155 1.40 5.97 9.40
CA ASP A 155 0.81 7.30 9.41
C ASP A 155 -0.73 7.25 9.30
N GLN A 156 -1.26 6.45 8.38
CA GLN A 156 -2.69 6.43 8.02
C GLN A 156 -3.20 5.00 7.85
N LEU A 157 -3.26 4.25 8.94
CA LEU A 157 -3.59 2.83 8.92
C LEU A 157 -4.95 2.52 8.26
N LEU A 158 -6.01 3.27 8.62
CA LEU A 158 -7.39 2.95 8.26
C LEU A 158 -8.07 3.96 7.32
N THR A 159 -7.44 5.08 7.05
CA THR A 159 -8.05 6.20 6.30
C THR A 159 -7.26 6.56 5.06
N GLY A 160 -7.92 7.23 4.12
CA GLY A 160 -7.31 7.68 2.89
C GLY A 160 -7.07 6.56 1.88
N GLU A 161 -6.43 6.91 0.79
CA GLU A 161 -5.96 5.98 -0.23
C GLU A 161 -4.44 6.11 -0.40
N VAL A 162 -3.80 5.02 -0.79
CA VAL A 162 -2.37 5.02 -1.12
C VAL A 162 -2.21 5.25 -2.60
N LYS A 163 -1.42 6.26 -2.97
CA LYS A 163 -1.04 6.54 -4.35
C LYS A 163 0.40 6.12 -4.58
N ILE A 164 0.61 5.27 -5.56
CA ILE A 164 1.93 4.75 -5.94
C ILE A 164 2.21 5.12 -7.38
N ASP A 165 3.24 5.93 -7.60
CA ASP A 165 3.68 6.28 -8.94
C ASP A 165 4.68 5.25 -9.46
N LEU A 166 4.40 4.68 -10.64
CA LEU A 166 5.35 3.82 -11.33
C LEU A 166 6.53 4.66 -11.83
N ASN A 167 7.72 4.28 -11.45
CA ASN A 167 8.96 4.98 -11.73
C ASN A 167 10.14 4.00 -11.82
N GLN A 168 11.35 4.50 -11.82
CA GLN A 168 12.58 3.71 -11.89
C GLN A 168 12.72 2.62 -10.81
N GLN A 169 11.98 2.69 -9.72
CA GLN A 169 11.97 1.64 -8.69
C GLN A 169 11.12 0.44 -9.08
N ALA A 170 10.22 0.58 -10.05
CA ALA A 170 9.37 -0.48 -10.55
C ALA A 170 9.83 -1.03 -11.92
N TYR A 171 10.68 -0.32 -12.64
CA TYR A 171 11.12 -0.69 -13.99
C TYR A 171 12.42 -1.48 -13.99
N LYS A 172 12.60 -2.30 -15.04
CA LYS A 172 13.84 -3.05 -15.31
C LYS A 172 15.02 -2.12 -15.64
#